data_343e685a6513e05758d3febe1bdd1644
#
_entry.id   343e685a6513e05758d3febe1bdd1644
#
_cell.length_a   1.000
_cell.length_b   1.000
_cell.length_c   1.000
_cell.angle_alpha   90.00
_cell.angle_beta   90.00
_cell.angle_gamma   90.00
#
_symmetry.space_group_name_H-M   'P 1'
#
loop_
_entity.id
_entity.type
_entity.pdbx_description
1 polymer ?
#
loop_
_entity_poly.entity_id
_entity_poly.type
_entity_poly.pdbx_seq_one_letter_code
_entity_poly.pdbx_strand_id
1 'polypeptide(L)'
;MEVFENLKANLVGKNARIVLPEGEEPRILQATKRIVNETEVTPVLLGNPDKIRIYLEIEGVLDGYEVIDPHSYPGFEEMVASLVERRKGKMTEEEARQILQDDVNYFGVMLVHLGIVDGMVSGAIHSTAATVRPALQIIKTRPNVKRTSGAFLMVRGSERYLFGDCAININPDAEGLAEIAINSAITAKMFGIDPKIAMLSYSTKGSGFGESVDKVVEATKLAHELRPDLEIDGELQFDAAFVPATAALKAPGSKVAGQANVFIFPGIEAGNIGYKMAERLGGFAAVGPVLQGLNKPVNDLSRGCNADDVFKLTLITAAQAVEQ
;
A
#
# COMPACT_ATOMS: atom_id res chain seq x y z
N MET A 1 0.29 17.57 -4.51
CA MET A 1 0.21 18.28 -3.23
C MET A 1 -1.22 18.25 -2.68
N GLU A 2 -2.23 18.65 -3.43
CA GLU A 2 -3.64 18.66 -3.00
C GLU A 2 -4.18 17.34 -2.42
N VAL A 3 -3.76 16.18 -2.96
CA VAL A 3 -4.15 14.84 -2.43
C VAL A 3 -3.72 14.68 -0.97
N PHE A 4 -2.49 15.05 -0.64
CA PHE A 4 -1.98 14.90 0.72
C PHE A 4 -2.58 15.92 1.69
N GLU A 5 -2.93 17.12 1.21
CA GLU A 5 -3.67 18.08 2.03
C GLU A 5 -5.10 17.57 2.33
N ASN A 6 -5.75 16.94 1.35
CA ASN A 6 -7.04 16.28 1.57
C ASN A 6 -6.93 15.11 2.55
N LEU A 7 -5.88 14.28 2.44
CA LEU A 7 -5.64 13.19 3.39
C LEU A 7 -5.41 13.73 4.81
N LYS A 8 -4.60 14.78 4.97
CA LYS A 8 -4.41 15.45 6.26
C LYS A 8 -5.73 15.94 6.84
N ALA A 9 -6.54 16.63 6.03
CA ALA A 9 -7.84 17.13 6.47
C ALA A 9 -8.79 16.01 6.94
N ASN A 10 -8.80 14.87 6.25
CA ASN A 10 -9.61 13.72 6.61
C ASN A 10 -9.14 13.03 7.90
N LEU A 11 -7.89 13.22 8.29
CA LEU A 11 -7.29 12.64 9.49
C LEU A 11 -7.49 13.51 10.75
N VAL A 12 -7.96 14.75 10.63
CA VAL A 12 -8.22 15.64 11.76
C VAL A 12 -9.24 14.99 12.72
N GLY A 13 -8.89 14.94 14.01
CA GLY A 13 -9.71 14.34 15.08
C GLY A 13 -9.71 12.81 15.10
N LYS A 14 -8.93 12.13 14.22
CA LYS A 14 -8.92 10.65 14.15
C LYS A 14 -7.86 10.01 15.07
N ASN A 15 -6.84 10.76 15.46
CA ASN A 15 -5.77 10.30 16.36
C ASN A 15 -5.15 8.95 15.96
N ALA A 16 -4.96 8.71 14.65
CA ALA A 16 -4.40 7.47 14.15
C ALA A 16 -2.96 7.26 14.64
N ARG A 17 -2.65 6.07 15.13
CA ARG A 17 -1.34 5.68 15.66
C ARG A 17 -0.66 4.73 14.69
N ILE A 18 0.45 5.16 14.08
CA ILE A 18 1.17 4.38 13.06
C ILE A 18 2.55 3.98 13.58
N VAL A 19 2.81 2.66 13.64
CA VAL A 19 4.12 2.16 14.06
C VAL A 19 5.13 2.23 12.92
N LEU A 20 6.32 2.70 13.26
CA LEU A 20 7.49 2.83 12.40
C LEU A 20 8.62 1.96 13.01
N PRO A 21 8.70 0.67 12.61
CA PRO A 21 9.63 -0.29 13.23
C PRO A 21 11.10 0.09 13.15
N GLU A 22 11.49 0.85 12.13
CA GLU A 22 12.85 1.32 11.89
C GLU A 22 13.11 2.68 12.56
N GLY A 23 12.67 2.82 13.83
CA GLY A 23 12.57 4.10 14.54
C GLY A 23 13.89 4.84 14.80
N GLU A 24 15.05 4.18 14.68
CA GLU A 24 16.37 4.80 14.80
C GLU A 24 16.93 5.26 13.43
N GLU A 25 16.24 4.98 12.32
CA GLU A 25 16.71 5.33 10.98
C GLU A 25 16.51 6.83 10.71
N PRO A 26 17.53 7.56 10.22
CA PRO A 26 17.49 9.02 10.10
C PRO A 26 16.31 9.56 9.25
N ARG A 27 15.94 8.88 8.15
CA ARG A 27 14.81 9.28 7.29
C ARG A 27 13.47 9.13 8.01
N ILE A 28 13.34 8.11 8.87
CA ILE A 28 12.17 7.90 9.71
C ILE A 28 12.06 9.01 10.75
N LEU A 29 13.16 9.34 11.41
CA LEU A 29 13.21 10.42 12.40
C LEU A 29 12.92 11.81 11.77
N GLN A 30 13.46 12.08 10.58
CA GLN A 30 13.14 13.30 9.83
C GLN A 30 11.65 13.36 9.43
N ALA A 31 11.08 12.24 9.00
CA ALA A 31 9.65 12.16 8.69
C ALA A 31 8.79 12.34 9.94
N THR A 32 9.21 11.78 11.08
CA THR A 32 8.54 11.94 12.39
C THR A 32 8.36 13.40 12.76
N LYS A 33 9.40 14.22 12.59
CA LYS A 33 9.31 15.67 12.81
C LYS A 33 8.17 16.31 11.99
N ARG A 34 8.05 15.93 10.73
CA ARG A 34 6.98 16.45 9.87
C ARG A 34 5.61 15.91 10.26
N ILE A 35 5.50 14.63 10.58
CA ILE A 35 4.24 13.99 10.99
C ILE A 35 3.68 14.72 12.20
N VAL A 36 4.49 14.93 13.23
CA VAL A 36 4.10 15.61 14.46
C VAL A 36 3.70 17.08 14.21
N ASN A 37 4.47 17.81 13.39
CA ASN A 37 4.22 19.24 13.19
C ASN A 37 3.10 19.55 12.19
N GLU A 38 2.82 18.64 11.26
CA GLU A 38 1.92 18.91 10.14
C GLU A 38 0.60 18.12 10.21
N THR A 39 0.45 17.18 11.16
CA THR A 39 -0.70 16.25 11.22
C THR A 39 -1.10 15.93 12.64
N GLU A 40 -2.25 15.25 12.81
CA GLU A 40 -2.70 14.66 14.08
C GLU A 40 -2.41 13.15 14.15
N VAL A 41 -1.57 12.62 13.27
CA VAL A 41 -1.12 11.23 13.33
C VAL A 41 -0.04 11.10 14.39
N THR A 42 -0.16 10.11 15.28
CA THR A 42 0.86 9.79 16.28
C THR A 42 1.81 8.73 15.74
N PRO A 43 3.07 9.07 15.41
CA PRO A 43 4.08 8.08 15.06
C PRO A 43 4.54 7.33 16.31
N VAL A 44 4.56 5.99 16.24
CA VAL A 44 5.05 5.09 17.28
C VAL A 44 6.36 4.47 16.81
N LEU A 45 7.47 4.89 17.36
CA LEU A 45 8.82 4.50 16.93
C LEU A 45 9.30 3.28 17.72
N LEU A 46 9.81 2.26 17.04
CA LEU A 46 10.46 1.14 17.72
C LEU A 46 11.97 1.35 17.78
N GLY A 47 12.57 1.11 18.94
CA GLY A 47 14.01 1.21 19.15
C GLY A 47 14.38 1.71 20.52
N ASN A 48 15.65 2.09 20.66
CA ASN A 48 16.18 2.62 21.93
C ASN A 48 15.60 4.01 22.24
N PRO A 49 14.84 4.18 23.36
CA PRO A 49 14.19 5.44 23.68
C PRO A 49 15.14 6.63 23.84
N ASP A 50 16.31 6.42 24.40
CA ASP A 50 17.26 7.51 24.64
C ASP A 50 17.84 8.02 23.33
N LYS A 51 18.21 7.13 22.41
CA LYS A 51 18.72 7.52 21.09
C LYS A 51 17.68 8.30 20.28
N ILE A 52 16.44 7.79 20.24
CA ILE A 52 15.33 8.40 19.50
C ILE A 52 15.02 9.78 20.07
N ARG A 53 14.87 9.89 21.39
CA ARG A 53 14.56 11.17 22.05
C ARG A 53 15.64 12.21 21.85
N ILE A 54 16.92 11.85 22.06
CA ILE A 54 18.04 12.79 21.83
C ILE A 54 18.01 13.35 20.41
N TYR A 55 17.79 12.51 19.40
CA TYR A 55 17.72 12.99 18.03
C TYR A 55 16.55 13.95 17.82
N LEU A 56 15.35 13.59 18.27
CA LEU A 56 14.15 14.40 18.09
C LEU A 56 14.20 15.71 18.88
N GLU A 57 14.79 15.70 20.06
CA GLU A 57 15.03 16.92 20.87
C GLU A 57 15.98 17.90 20.13
N ILE A 58 17.07 17.40 19.55
CA ILE A 58 17.99 18.23 18.72
C ILE A 58 17.25 18.85 17.54
N GLU A 59 16.30 18.13 16.95
CA GLU A 59 15.46 18.60 15.85
C GLU A 59 14.26 19.47 16.30
N GLY A 60 14.12 19.70 17.62
CA GLY A 60 13.07 20.54 18.20
C GLY A 60 11.71 19.86 18.35
N VAL A 61 11.67 18.52 18.39
CA VAL A 61 10.45 17.73 18.61
C VAL A 61 10.49 17.16 20.02
N LEU A 62 9.65 17.69 20.91
CA LEU A 62 9.65 17.33 22.34
C LEU A 62 8.53 16.36 22.71
N ASP A 63 7.44 16.34 21.95
CA ASP A 63 6.23 15.53 22.19
C ASP A 63 5.53 15.19 20.87
N GLY A 64 4.31 14.61 20.94
CA GLY A 64 3.51 14.23 19.78
C GLY A 64 3.92 12.90 19.14
N TYR A 65 4.83 12.16 19.74
CA TYR A 65 5.26 10.83 19.30
C TYR A 65 5.36 9.86 20.49
N GLU A 66 5.37 8.57 20.19
CA GLU A 66 5.60 7.51 21.18
C GLU A 66 6.85 6.71 20.82
N VAL A 67 7.52 6.16 21.83
CA VAL A 67 8.64 5.23 21.64
C VAL A 67 8.36 3.95 22.40
N ILE A 68 8.48 2.82 21.73
CA ILE A 68 8.40 1.48 22.32
C ILE A 68 9.75 0.79 22.10
N ASP A 69 10.37 0.38 23.21
CA ASP A 69 11.52 -0.52 23.17
C ASP A 69 11.04 -1.97 23.15
N PRO A 70 11.25 -2.71 22.05
CA PRO A 70 10.84 -4.12 21.95
C PRO A 70 11.44 -5.01 23.04
N HIS A 71 12.64 -4.67 23.55
CA HIS A 71 13.34 -5.47 24.55
C HIS A 71 12.83 -5.27 26.00
N SER A 72 12.09 -4.20 26.24
CA SER A 72 11.52 -3.87 27.56
C SER A 72 10.00 -3.68 27.53
N TYR A 73 9.33 -4.16 26.49
CA TYR A 73 7.89 -3.99 26.31
C TYR A 73 7.07 -4.79 27.35
N PRO A 74 6.26 -4.13 28.19
CA PRO A 74 5.54 -4.82 29.28
C PRO A 74 4.56 -5.90 28.81
N GLY A 75 3.97 -5.77 27.60
CA GLY A 75 3.03 -6.72 27.00
C GLY A 75 3.69 -7.84 26.18
N PHE A 76 5.01 -8.07 26.34
CA PHE A 76 5.77 -9.00 25.51
C PHE A 76 5.25 -10.45 25.62
N GLU A 77 4.97 -10.95 26.80
CA GLU A 77 4.49 -12.33 27.00
C GLU A 77 3.09 -12.55 26.41
N GLU A 78 2.21 -11.56 26.52
CA GLU A 78 0.89 -11.61 25.86
C GLU A 78 1.05 -11.61 24.32
N MET A 79 1.99 -10.83 23.81
CA MET A 79 2.31 -10.79 22.38
C MET A 79 2.83 -12.13 21.86
N VAL A 80 3.73 -12.80 22.63
CA VAL A 80 4.22 -14.16 22.32
C VAL A 80 3.06 -15.14 22.24
N ALA A 81 2.21 -15.20 23.27
CA ALA A 81 1.06 -16.11 23.33
C ALA A 81 0.09 -15.88 22.14
N SER A 82 -0.20 -14.62 21.84
CA SER A 82 -1.05 -14.24 20.72
C SER A 82 -0.46 -14.64 19.36
N LEU A 83 0.86 -14.51 19.18
CA LEU A 83 1.54 -14.93 17.94
C LEU A 83 1.46 -16.45 17.77
N VAL A 84 1.71 -17.24 18.80
CA VAL A 84 1.61 -18.70 18.77
C VAL A 84 0.19 -19.12 18.37
N GLU A 85 -0.83 -18.55 19.02
CA GLU A 85 -2.25 -18.82 18.71
C GLU A 85 -2.55 -18.46 17.24
N ARG A 86 -2.10 -17.29 16.79
CA ARG A 86 -2.32 -16.82 15.41
C ARG A 86 -1.67 -17.71 14.37
N ARG A 87 -0.54 -18.34 14.69
CA ARG A 87 0.19 -19.26 13.82
C ARG A 87 -0.37 -20.68 13.78
N LYS A 88 -1.28 -21.03 14.69
CA LYS A 88 -2.02 -22.31 14.68
C LYS A 88 -1.10 -23.54 14.55
N GLY A 89 -0.11 -23.69 15.43
CA GLY A 89 0.83 -24.81 15.46
C GLY A 89 1.96 -24.75 14.41
N LYS A 90 2.07 -23.67 13.64
CA LYS A 90 3.18 -23.43 12.69
C LYS A 90 4.36 -22.69 13.31
N MET A 91 4.34 -22.46 14.62
CA MET A 91 5.36 -21.75 15.37
C MET A 91 5.27 -22.16 16.84
N THR A 92 6.40 -22.50 17.44
CA THR A 92 6.50 -22.76 18.88
C THR A 92 6.56 -21.46 19.67
N GLU A 93 6.38 -21.53 20.99
CA GLU A 93 6.53 -20.36 21.86
C GLU A 93 7.97 -19.80 21.84
N GLU A 94 8.96 -20.69 21.80
CA GLU A 94 10.36 -20.29 21.73
C GLU A 94 10.69 -19.57 20.43
N GLU A 95 10.23 -20.10 19.30
CA GLU A 95 10.36 -19.44 17.99
C GLU A 95 9.62 -18.09 17.93
N ALA A 96 8.42 -18.00 18.53
CA ALA A 96 7.67 -16.75 18.60
C ALA A 96 8.40 -15.71 19.44
N ARG A 97 8.95 -16.10 20.60
CA ARG A 97 9.75 -15.25 21.47
C ARG A 97 10.99 -14.73 20.76
N GLN A 98 11.72 -15.63 20.12
CA GLN A 98 12.96 -15.27 19.42
C GLN A 98 12.68 -14.31 18.26
N ILE A 99 11.68 -14.58 17.42
CA ILE A 99 11.39 -13.72 16.27
C ILE A 99 10.89 -12.33 16.69
N LEU A 100 10.14 -12.22 17.80
CA LEU A 100 9.69 -10.92 18.32
C LEU A 100 10.82 -10.10 18.94
N GLN A 101 11.88 -10.75 19.39
CA GLN A 101 13.09 -10.07 19.89
C GLN A 101 14.02 -9.61 18.77
N ASP A 102 14.12 -10.41 17.70
CA ASP A 102 15.12 -10.20 16.63
C ASP A 102 14.59 -9.42 15.44
N ASP A 103 13.26 -9.41 15.22
CA ASP A 103 12.65 -8.83 14.03
C ASP A 103 11.61 -7.77 14.40
N VAL A 104 12.00 -6.51 14.25
CA VAL A 104 11.15 -5.35 14.54
C VAL A 104 9.88 -5.30 13.68
N ASN A 105 9.88 -5.93 12.48
CA ASN A 105 8.69 -5.98 11.64
C ASN A 105 7.66 -6.97 12.19
N TYR A 106 8.08 -8.12 12.70
CA TYR A 106 7.18 -9.02 13.43
C TYR A 106 6.60 -8.36 14.67
N PHE A 107 7.44 -7.65 15.43
CA PHE A 107 6.99 -6.92 16.61
C PHE A 107 5.98 -5.82 16.23
N GLY A 108 6.28 -4.99 15.24
CA GLY A 108 5.39 -3.93 14.75
C GLY A 108 4.06 -4.46 14.23
N VAL A 109 4.08 -5.54 13.43
CA VAL A 109 2.86 -6.18 12.94
C VAL A 109 2.03 -6.77 14.08
N MET A 110 2.65 -7.28 15.15
CA MET A 110 1.91 -7.74 16.33
C MET A 110 1.26 -6.59 17.10
N LEU A 111 1.89 -5.42 17.19
CA LEU A 111 1.24 -4.22 17.76
C LEU A 111 -0.02 -3.84 16.96
N VAL A 112 0.05 -3.92 15.62
CA VAL A 112 -1.13 -3.71 14.75
C VAL A 112 -2.18 -4.78 15.00
N HIS A 113 -1.79 -6.05 15.07
CA HIS A 113 -2.71 -7.17 15.29
C HIS A 113 -3.48 -7.03 16.61
N LEU A 114 -2.79 -6.70 17.68
CA LEU A 114 -3.36 -6.51 19.02
C LEU A 114 -4.20 -5.22 19.14
N GLY A 115 -4.19 -4.34 18.14
CA GLY A 115 -4.93 -3.07 18.16
C GLY A 115 -4.28 -2.01 19.08
N ILE A 116 -3.00 -2.17 19.37
CA ILE A 116 -2.22 -1.19 20.14
C ILE A 116 -1.89 0.02 19.25
N VAL A 117 -1.71 -0.23 17.95
CA VAL A 117 -1.58 0.78 16.90
C VAL A 117 -2.50 0.45 15.72
N ASP A 118 -2.78 1.42 14.86
CA ASP A 118 -3.77 1.29 13.78
C ASP A 118 -3.16 0.79 12.47
N GLY A 119 -1.87 0.99 12.26
CA GLY A 119 -1.16 0.56 11.06
C GLY A 119 0.35 0.60 11.21
N MET A 120 1.06 0.13 10.18
CA MET A 120 2.52 0.06 10.15
C MET A 120 3.08 0.54 8.82
N VAL A 121 4.20 1.27 8.88
CA VAL A 121 5.05 1.59 7.73
C VAL A 121 6.48 1.18 8.02
N SER A 122 7.07 0.35 7.16
CA SER A 122 8.45 -0.13 7.28
C SER A 122 9.07 -0.30 5.88
N GLY A 123 10.35 -0.68 5.78
CA GLY A 123 11.03 -0.99 4.52
C GLY A 123 12.12 0.01 4.12
N ALA A 124 12.41 1.02 4.94
CA ALA A 124 13.50 1.96 4.67
C ALA A 124 14.87 1.26 4.65
N ILE A 125 15.06 0.24 5.50
CA ILE A 125 16.28 -0.58 5.55
C ILE A 125 16.00 -2.08 5.32
N HIS A 126 14.77 -2.54 5.53
CA HIS A 126 14.38 -3.93 5.29
C HIS A 126 13.94 -4.18 3.84
N SER A 127 13.97 -5.44 3.43
CA SER A 127 13.42 -5.82 2.12
C SER A 127 11.89 -5.89 2.16
N THR A 128 11.23 -5.72 1.01
CA THR A 128 9.78 -5.92 0.86
C THR A 128 9.31 -7.26 1.46
N ALA A 129 10.07 -8.33 1.24
CA ALA A 129 9.72 -9.63 1.82
C ALA A 129 9.76 -9.64 3.35
N ALA A 130 10.68 -8.91 3.98
CA ALA A 130 10.77 -8.80 5.44
C ALA A 130 9.62 -7.99 6.04
N THR A 131 9.12 -6.97 5.32
CA THR A 131 7.96 -6.17 5.74
C THR A 131 6.64 -6.92 5.50
N VAL A 132 6.47 -7.51 4.31
CA VAL A 132 5.19 -8.07 3.88
C VAL A 132 4.92 -9.46 4.50
N ARG A 133 5.95 -10.29 4.70
CA ARG A 133 5.78 -11.64 5.26
C ARG A 133 5.07 -11.66 6.61
N PRO A 134 5.47 -10.90 7.64
CA PRO A 134 4.73 -10.86 8.91
C PRO A 134 3.30 -10.37 8.75
N ALA A 135 3.04 -9.38 7.89
CA ALA A 135 1.70 -8.90 7.61
C ALA A 135 0.80 -10.01 7.03
N LEU A 136 1.28 -10.76 6.04
CA LEU A 136 0.55 -11.90 5.45
C LEU A 136 0.32 -13.03 6.45
N GLN A 137 1.25 -13.27 7.35
CA GLN A 137 1.17 -14.34 8.34
C GLN A 137 0.23 -14.01 9.50
N ILE A 138 0.21 -12.76 9.94
CA ILE A 138 -0.44 -12.30 11.17
C ILE A 138 -1.72 -11.52 10.87
N ILE A 139 -1.64 -10.43 10.11
CA ILE A 139 -2.80 -9.60 9.75
C ILE A 139 -3.74 -10.37 8.81
N LYS A 140 -3.17 -10.97 7.75
CA LYS A 140 -3.86 -11.65 6.67
C LYS A 140 -4.73 -10.71 5.84
N THR A 141 -5.39 -11.27 4.84
CA THR A 141 -6.31 -10.53 3.99
C THR A 141 -7.68 -10.32 4.66
N ARG A 142 -8.40 -9.32 4.20
CA ARG A 142 -9.80 -9.09 4.57
C ARG A 142 -10.67 -10.29 4.19
N PRO A 143 -11.85 -10.47 4.83
CA PRO A 143 -12.84 -11.45 4.38
C PRO A 143 -13.12 -11.28 2.88
N ASN A 144 -13.21 -12.39 2.16
CA ASN A 144 -13.44 -12.45 0.70
C ASN A 144 -12.32 -11.87 -0.18
N VAL A 145 -11.17 -11.52 0.36
CA VAL A 145 -9.96 -11.15 -0.37
C VAL A 145 -8.94 -12.29 -0.25
N LYS A 146 -8.54 -12.86 -1.38
CA LYS A 146 -7.61 -13.99 -1.42
C LYS A 146 -6.16 -13.56 -1.44
N ARG A 147 -5.87 -12.35 -1.98
CA ARG A 147 -4.50 -11.88 -2.26
C ARG A 147 -4.31 -10.42 -1.87
N THR A 148 -3.12 -10.14 -1.38
CA THR A 148 -2.64 -8.76 -1.24
C THR A 148 -2.05 -8.31 -2.58
N SER A 149 -2.25 -7.05 -2.93
CA SER A 149 -1.64 -6.41 -4.09
C SER A 149 -0.95 -5.10 -3.72
N GLY A 150 -0.14 -4.56 -4.62
CA GLY A 150 0.59 -3.31 -4.39
C GLY A 150 0.27 -2.28 -5.47
N ALA A 151 -0.27 -1.13 -5.11
CA ALA A 151 -0.57 -0.05 -6.04
C ALA A 151 0.33 1.16 -5.82
N PHE A 152 0.63 1.89 -6.90
CA PHE A 152 1.28 3.19 -6.85
C PHE A 152 0.30 4.31 -7.22
N LEU A 153 0.24 5.33 -6.36
CA LEU A 153 -0.37 6.60 -6.71
C LEU A 153 0.64 7.41 -7.52
N MET A 154 0.32 7.65 -8.78
CA MET A 154 1.13 8.45 -9.71
C MET A 154 0.60 9.88 -9.73
N VAL A 155 1.42 10.85 -9.32
CA VAL A 155 1.02 12.27 -9.19
C VAL A 155 1.93 13.17 -10.00
N ARG A 156 1.34 14.07 -10.81
CA ARG A 156 2.05 15.14 -11.51
C ARG A 156 1.17 16.39 -11.61
N GLY A 157 1.46 17.39 -10.81
CA GLY A 157 0.59 18.57 -10.71
C GLY A 157 -0.80 18.20 -10.17
N SER A 158 -1.83 18.40 -10.97
CA SER A 158 -3.21 17.98 -10.67
C SER A 158 -3.57 16.58 -11.19
N GLU A 159 -2.71 15.98 -12.01
CA GLU A 159 -2.94 14.64 -12.56
C GLU A 159 -2.72 13.58 -11.49
N ARG A 160 -3.64 12.63 -11.42
CA ARG A 160 -3.64 11.51 -10.44
C ARG A 160 -4.08 10.25 -11.13
N TYR A 161 -3.25 9.23 -11.05
CA TYR A 161 -3.55 7.90 -11.58
C TYR A 161 -3.17 6.85 -10.56
N LEU A 162 -3.87 5.71 -10.58
CA LEU A 162 -3.50 4.55 -9.76
C LEU A 162 -3.03 3.41 -10.67
N PHE A 163 -1.84 2.87 -10.40
CA PHE A 163 -1.23 1.77 -11.12
C PHE A 163 -1.19 0.53 -10.22
N GLY A 164 -1.84 -0.54 -10.61
CA GLY A 164 -1.90 -1.81 -9.86
C GLY A 164 -1.82 -3.04 -10.79
N ASP A 165 -1.29 -4.16 -10.39
CA ASP A 165 -0.29 -4.39 -9.36
C ASP A 165 1.11 -4.14 -9.95
N CYS A 166 1.96 -3.46 -9.19
CA CYS A 166 3.31 -3.12 -9.67
C CYS A 166 4.43 -3.68 -8.76
N ALA A 167 4.08 -4.46 -7.70
CA ALA A 167 5.05 -4.78 -6.66
C ALA A 167 4.93 -6.18 -6.03
N ILE A 168 3.77 -6.85 -6.06
CA ILE A 168 3.50 -8.03 -5.23
C ILE A 168 3.27 -9.29 -6.07
N ASN A 169 2.30 -9.27 -7.00
CA ASN A 169 1.90 -10.46 -7.73
C ASN A 169 2.66 -10.57 -9.05
N ILE A 170 3.52 -11.58 -9.16
CA ILE A 170 4.38 -11.77 -10.35
C ILE A 170 3.52 -12.03 -11.58
N ASN A 171 2.70 -13.07 -11.56
CA ASN A 171 1.82 -13.42 -12.67
C ASN A 171 0.45 -13.82 -12.11
N PRO A 172 -0.42 -12.86 -11.78
CA PRO A 172 -1.76 -13.15 -11.29
C PRO A 172 -2.59 -13.85 -12.38
N ASP A 173 -3.44 -14.80 -11.96
CA ASP A 173 -4.48 -15.38 -12.80
C ASP A 173 -5.65 -14.40 -13.01
N ALA A 174 -6.67 -14.81 -13.75
CA ALA A 174 -7.83 -13.97 -14.04
C ALA A 174 -8.58 -13.53 -12.77
N GLU A 175 -8.76 -14.44 -11.79
CA GLU A 175 -9.37 -14.11 -10.50
C GLU A 175 -8.53 -13.07 -9.75
N GLY A 176 -7.20 -13.26 -9.72
CA GLY A 176 -6.28 -12.33 -9.07
C GLY A 176 -6.29 -10.94 -9.70
N LEU A 177 -6.33 -10.85 -11.03
CA LEU A 177 -6.44 -9.56 -11.73
C LEU A 177 -7.78 -8.86 -11.44
N ALA A 178 -8.89 -9.59 -11.42
CA ALA A 178 -10.19 -9.05 -11.03
C ALA A 178 -10.17 -8.50 -9.59
N GLU A 179 -9.55 -9.23 -8.67
CA GLU A 179 -9.39 -8.84 -7.27
C GLU A 179 -8.50 -7.59 -7.12
N ILE A 180 -7.39 -7.51 -7.87
CA ILE A 180 -6.52 -6.33 -7.95
C ILE A 180 -7.30 -5.11 -8.43
N ALA A 181 -8.13 -5.24 -9.47
CA ALA A 181 -8.96 -4.17 -9.99
C ALA A 181 -9.94 -3.63 -8.92
N ILE A 182 -10.64 -4.54 -8.24
CA ILE A 182 -11.60 -4.20 -7.19
C ILE A 182 -10.92 -3.50 -5.99
N ASN A 183 -9.78 -4.02 -5.53
CA ASN A 183 -9.02 -3.40 -4.45
C ASN A 183 -8.44 -2.04 -4.87
N SER A 184 -8.03 -1.90 -6.13
CA SER A 184 -7.54 -0.63 -6.68
C SER A 184 -8.66 0.42 -6.76
N ALA A 185 -9.92 0.03 -7.01
CA ALA A 185 -11.05 0.95 -6.94
C ALA A 185 -11.23 1.55 -5.53
N ILE A 186 -11.08 0.72 -4.49
CA ILE A 186 -11.17 1.19 -3.09
C ILE A 186 -10.04 2.18 -2.79
N THR A 187 -8.81 1.81 -3.16
CA THR A 187 -7.64 2.67 -2.96
C THR A 187 -7.75 3.98 -3.74
N ALA A 188 -8.26 3.96 -4.98
CA ALA A 188 -8.47 5.15 -5.79
C ALA A 188 -9.45 6.13 -5.10
N LYS A 189 -10.56 5.63 -4.56
CA LYS A 189 -11.55 6.45 -3.85
C LYS A 189 -10.96 7.13 -2.62
N MET A 190 -10.11 6.45 -1.85
CA MET A 190 -9.38 7.03 -0.72
C MET A 190 -8.54 8.25 -1.15
N PHE A 191 -8.01 8.25 -2.36
CA PHE A 191 -7.28 9.38 -2.94
C PHE A 191 -8.17 10.43 -3.62
N GLY A 192 -9.50 10.31 -3.49
CA GLY A 192 -10.46 11.20 -4.14
C GLY A 192 -10.50 11.03 -5.66
N ILE A 193 -10.13 9.87 -6.17
CA ILE A 193 -10.21 9.49 -7.58
C ILE A 193 -11.53 8.71 -7.77
N ASP A 194 -12.40 9.20 -8.66
CA ASP A 194 -13.56 8.44 -9.13
C ASP A 194 -13.06 7.37 -10.13
N PRO A 195 -13.06 6.06 -9.76
CA PRO A 195 -12.28 5.07 -10.47
C PRO A 195 -12.88 4.68 -11.82
N LYS A 196 -12.14 4.95 -12.91
CA LYS A 196 -12.36 4.41 -14.24
C LYS A 196 -11.24 3.44 -14.57
N ILE A 197 -11.54 2.15 -14.48
CA ILE A 197 -10.55 1.08 -14.38
C ILE A 197 -10.32 0.42 -15.72
N ALA A 198 -9.10 0.55 -16.26
CA ALA A 198 -8.68 -0.13 -17.47
C ALA A 198 -7.89 -1.40 -17.14
N MET A 199 -8.37 -2.55 -17.60
CA MET A 199 -7.66 -3.82 -17.57
C MET A 199 -6.72 -3.87 -18.78
N LEU A 200 -5.42 -3.67 -18.53
CA LEU A 200 -4.43 -3.45 -19.58
C LEU A 200 -3.97 -4.73 -20.27
N SER A 201 -3.77 -4.63 -21.58
CA SER A 201 -3.23 -5.66 -22.46
C SER A 201 -2.49 -5.01 -23.62
N TYR A 202 -1.78 -5.80 -24.41
CA TYR A 202 -1.33 -5.39 -25.75
C TYR A 202 -2.46 -5.49 -26.81
N SER A 203 -3.63 -5.98 -26.44
CA SER A 203 -4.85 -6.09 -27.26
C SER A 203 -5.90 -5.06 -26.82
N THR A 204 -6.72 -4.62 -27.76
CA THR A 204 -7.94 -3.86 -27.52
C THR A 204 -9.10 -4.54 -28.23
N LYS A 205 -10.09 -5.05 -27.46
CA LYS A 205 -11.33 -5.61 -27.96
C LYS A 205 -11.13 -6.61 -29.10
N GLY A 206 -10.22 -7.59 -28.87
CA GLY A 206 -9.93 -8.67 -29.79
C GLY A 206 -8.94 -8.34 -30.91
N SER A 207 -8.18 -7.24 -30.81
CA SER A 207 -7.15 -6.91 -31.79
C SER A 207 -5.90 -7.80 -31.73
N GLY A 208 -5.70 -8.51 -30.62
CA GLY A 208 -4.61 -9.46 -30.37
C GLY A 208 -5.14 -10.76 -29.78
N PHE A 209 -4.29 -11.80 -29.79
CA PHE A 209 -4.65 -13.15 -29.35
C PHE A 209 -3.54 -13.74 -28.48
N GLY A 210 -3.91 -14.63 -27.56
CA GLY A 210 -2.98 -15.40 -26.73
C GLY A 210 -3.40 -15.46 -25.28
N GLU A 211 -2.79 -16.37 -24.51
CA GLU A 211 -3.14 -16.66 -23.12
C GLU A 211 -3.16 -15.41 -22.21
N SER A 212 -2.24 -14.46 -22.44
CA SER A 212 -2.21 -13.21 -21.66
C SER A 212 -3.37 -12.28 -21.99
N VAL A 213 -3.92 -12.32 -23.22
CA VAL A 213 -5.11 -11.57 -23.61
C VAL A 213 -6.34 -12.24 -23.00
N ASP A 214 -6.47 -13.56 -23.18
CA ASP A 214 -7.58 -14.35 -22.66
C ASP A 214 -7.73 -14.19 -21.15
N LYS A 215 -6.60 -14.17 -20.42
CA LYS A 215 -6.54 -13.90 -18.99
C LYS A 215 -7.16 -12.54 -18.62
N VAL A 216 -6.84 -11.49 -19.36
CA VAL A 216 -7.35 -10.13 -19.08
C VAL A 216 -8.82 -10.01 -19.45
N VAL A 217 -9.27 -10.65 -20.54
CA VAL A 217 -10.68 -10.72 -20.92
C VAL A 217 -11.51 -11.40 -19.83
N GLU A 218 -11.06 -12.57 -19.35
CA GLU A 218 -11.75 -13.29 -18.28
C GLU A 218 -11.73 -12.51 -16.97
N ALA A 219 -10.60 -11.88 -16.62
CA ALA A 219 -10.49 -11.02 -15.44
C ALA A 219 -11.48 -9.85 -15.46
N THR A 220 -11.66 -9.22 -16.64
CA THR A 220 -12.61 -8.12 -16.81
C THR A 220 -14.04 -8.60 -16.58
N LYS A 221 -14.40 -9.77 -17.13
CA LYS A 221 -15.72 -10.37 -16.94
C LYS A 221 -15.97 -10.69 -15.45
N LEU A 222 -15.02 -11.35 -14.78
CA LEU A 222 -15.13 -11.67 -13.36
C LEU A 222 -15.26 -10.41 -12.49
N ALA A 223 -14.51 -9.34 -12.81
CA ALA A 223 -14.61 -8.09 -12.08
C ALA A 223 -16.00 -7.45 -12.22
N HIS A 224 -16.61 -7.48 -13.42
CA HIS A 224 -17.99 -7.05 -13.63
C HIS A 224 -19.02 -7.89 -12.86
N GLU A 225 -18.85 -9.20 -12.83
CA GLU A 225 -19.74 -10.09 -12.07
C GLU A 225 -19.68 -9.83 -10.56
N LEU A 226 -18.48 -9.60 -10.04
CA LEU A 226 -18.26 -9.34 -8.61
C LEU A 226 -18.65 -7.92 -8.18
N ARG A 227 -18.45 -6.92 -9.06
CA ARG A 227 -18.69 -5.50 -8.78
C ARG A 227 -19.29 -4.79 -10.00
N PRO A 228 -20.57 -5.05 -10.28
CA PRO A 228 -21.27 -4.42 -11.43
C PRO A 228 -21.48 -2.90 -11.27
N ASP A 229 -21.23 -2.37 -10.08
CA ASP A 229 -21.28 -0.94 -9.75
C ASP A 229 -20.03 -0.16 -10.17
N LEU A 230 -18.92 -0.85 -10.48
CA LEU A 230 -17.66 -0.21 -10.86
C LEU A 230 -17.56 -0.02 -12.39
N GLU A 231 -17.03 1.12 -12.79
CA GLU A 231 -16.65 1.36 -14.19
C GLU A 231 -15.31 0.67 -14.50
N ILE A 232 -15.39 -0.56 -15.00
CA ILE A 232 -14.24 -1.39 -15.38
C ILE A 232 -14.40 -1.73 -16.87
N ASP A 233 -13.32 -1.66 -17.65
CA ASP A 233 -13.32 -2.14 -19.03
C ASP A 233 -11.97 -2.75 -19.43
N GLY A 234 -11.98 -3.67 -20.37
CA GLY A 234 -10.83 -4.42 -20.88
C GLY A 234 -11.27 -5.50 -21.85
N GLU A 235 -10.35 -6.12 -22.57
CA GLU A 235 -8.91 -5.73 -22.53
C GLU A 235 -8.68 -4.45 -23.33
N LEU A 236 -7.80 -3.60 -22.85
CA LEU A 236 -7.44 -2.33 -23.48
C LEU A 236 -5.92 -2.15 -23.57
N GLN A 237 -5.44 -1.70 -24.73
CA GLN A 237 -4.09 -1.13 -24.81
C GLN A 237 -4.04 0.19 -24.04
N PHE A 238 -2.86 0.58 -23.55
CA PHE A 238 -2.71 1.79 -22.77
C PHE A 238 -3.15 3.06 -23.55
N ASP A 239 -2.81 3.16 -24.82
CA ASP A 239 -3.22 4.28 -25.68
C ASP A 239 -4.74 4.36 -25.85
N ALA A 240 -5.42 3.22 -25.98
CA ALA A 240 -6.88 3.17 -26.04
C ALA A 240 -7.52 3.50 -24.68
N ALA A 241 -6.90 3.07 -23.57
CA ALA A 241 -7.39 3.39 -22.23
C ALA A 241 -7.25 4.88 -21.87
N PHE A 242 -6.17 5.52 -22.36
CA PHE A 242 -5.76 6.86 -21.92
C PHE A 242 -6.11 7.99 -22.89
N VAL A 243 -6.00 7.76 -24.23
CA VAL A 243 -6.14 8.78 -25.25
C VAL A 243 -7.55 8.78 -25.86
N PRO A 244 -8.36 9.84 -25.70
CA PRO A 244 -9.76 9.87 -26.18
C PRO A 244 -9.91 9.59 -27.67
N ALA A 245 -9.03 10.13 -28.50
CA ALA A 245 -9.06 9.91 -29.96
C ALA A 245 -8.81 8.44 -30.33
N THR A 246 -7.89 7.78 -29.62
CA THR A 246 -7.58 6.35 -29.83
C THR A 246 -8.76 5.49 -29.33
N ALA A 247 -9.36 5.84 -28.20
CA ALA A 247 -10.53 5.16 -27.67
C ALA A 247 -11.72 5.18 -28.63
N ALA A 248 -11.99 6.33 -29.24
CA ALA A 248 -13.08 6.47 -30.22
C ALA A 248 -12.92 5.52 -31.39
N LEU A 249 -11.69 5.18 -31.79
CA LEU A 249 -11.41 4.27 -32.90
C LEU A 249 -11.39 2.80 -32.48
N LYS A 250 -10.73 2.50 -31.32
CA LYS A 250 -10.44 1.11 -30.92
C LYS A 250 -11.47 0.51 -29.95
N ALA A 251 -12.18 1.33 -29.19
CA ALA A 251 -13.15 0.89 -28.19
C ALA A 251 -14.39 1.81 -28.17
N PRO A 252 -15.09 1.98 -29.27
CA PRO A 252 -16.26 2.84 -29.36
C PRO A 252 -17.35 2.39 -28.37
N GLY A 253 -17.92 3.33 -27.63
CA GLY A 253 -18.98 3.05 -26.65
C GLY A 253 -18.48 2.61 -25.24
N SER A 254 -17.18 2.45 -25.04
CA SER A 254 -16.62 2.23 -23.70
C SER A 254 -16.80 3.45 -22.80
N LYS A 255 -17.21 3.22 -21.54
CA LYS A 255 -17.30 4.27 -20.53
C LYS A 255 -15.95 4.56 -19.86
N VAL A 256 -14.94 3.73 -20.09
CA VAL A 256 -13.61 3.80 -19.46
C VAL A 256 -12.54 4.22 -20.47
N ALA A 257 -12.57 3.68 -21.67
CA ALA A 257 -11.56 3.99 -22.69
C ALA A 257 -11.48 5.49 -22.98
N GLY A 258 -10.26 6.01 -23.08
CA GLY A 258 -9.95 7.41 -23.30
C GLY A 258 -10.06 8.32 -22.08
N GLN A 259 -10.46 7.79 -20.93
CA GLN A 259 -10.60 8.55 -19.67
C GLN A 259 -10.23 7.72 -18.43
N ALA A 260 -9.54 6.59 -18.62
CA ALA A 260 -9.10 5.75 -17.54
C ALA A 260 -8.13 6.50 -16.60
N ASN A 261 -8.28 6.27 -15.30
CA ASN A 261 -7.44 6.82 -14.26
C ASN A 261 -6.94 5.76 -13.26
N VAL A 262 -7.39 4.51 -13.41
CA VAL A 262 -6.88 3.33 -12.71
C VAL A 262 -6.45 2.31 -13.77
N PHE A 263 -5.19 1.90 -13.73
CA PHE A 263 -4.59 1.02 -14.73
C PHE A 263 -4.14 -0.27 -14.08
N ILE A 264 -4.73 -1.40 -14.49
CA ILE A 264 -4.40 -2.73 -13.97
C ILE A 264 -3.52 -3.46 -14.97
N PHE A 265 -2.31 -3.78 -14.55
CA PHE A 265 -1.31 -4.41 -15.38
C PHE A 265 -1.45 -5.93 -15.35
N PRO A 266 -1.23 -6.64 -16.49
CA PRO A 266 -1.43 -8.09 -16.59
C PRO A 266 -0.40 -8.92 -15.82
N GLY A 267 0.67 -8.32 -15.36
CA GLY A 267 1.74 -8.93 -14.58
C GLY A 267 2.75 -7.92 -14.09
N ILE A 268 3.61 -8.35 -13.17
CA ILE A 268 4.53 -7.45 -12.45
C ILE A 268 5.55 -6.78 -13.37
N GLU A 269 6.01 -7.46 -14.42
CA GLU A 269 6.97 -6.88 -15.37
C GLU A 269 6.39 -5.62 -16.02
N ALA A 270 5.15 -5.71 -16.53
CA ALA A 270 4.49 -4.59 -17.14
C ALA A 270 4.23 -3.46 -16.14
N GLY A 271 3.73 -3.79 -14.95
CA GLY A 271 3.44 -2.81 -13.91
C GLY A 271 4.69 -2.12 -13.36
N ASN A 272 5.72 -2.91 -13.01
CA ASN A 272 6.96 -2.41 -12.44
C ASN A 272 7.77 -1.56 -13.42
N ILE A 273 7.86 -1.99 -14.68
CA ILE A 273 8.52 -1.20 -15.74
C ILE A 273 7.69 0.05 -16.02
N GLY A 274 6.37 -0.10 -16.15
CA GLY A 274 5.45 0.98 -16.50
C GLY A 274 5.48 2.14 -15.51
N TYR A 275 5.36 1.89 -14.19
CA TYR A 275 5.39 2.97 -13.23
C TYR A 275 6.75 3.68 -13.17
N LYS A 276 7.86 2.93 -13.29
CA LYS A 276 9.21 3.52 -13.31
C LYS A 276 9.44 4.38 -14.56
N MET A 277 8.94 3.96 -15.72
CA MET A 277 8.99 4.79 -16.93
C MET A 277 8.16 6.07 -16.77
N ALA A 278 6.95 5.97 -16.23
CA ALA A 278 6.12 7.14 -15.94
C ALA A 278 6.80 8.08 -14.94
N GLU A 279 7.44 7.54 -13.91
CA GLU A 279 8.21 8.31 -12.93
C GLU A 279 9.41 9.00 -13.59
N ARG A 280 10.30 8.24 -14.22
CA ARG A 280 11.60 8.75 -14.69
C ARG A 280 11.52 9.55 -15.99
N LEU A 281 10.68 9.13 -16.92
CA LEU A 281 10.51 9.80 -18.22
C LEU A 281 9.31 10.76 -18.21
N GLY A 282 8.25 10.40 -17.50
CA GLY A 282 7.01 11.17 -17.46
C GLY A 282 6.98 12.26 -16.38
N GLY A 283 7.94 12.26 -15.44
CA GLY A 283 8.00 13.25 -14.36
C GLY A 283 6.90 13.11 -13.31
N PHE A 284 6.30 11.91 -13.17
CA PHE A 284 5.38 11.62 -12.09
C PHE A 284 6.13 11.31 -10.79
N ALA A 285 5.57 11.74 -9.67
CA ALA A 285 5.94 11.16 -8.38
C ALA A 285 5.18 9.83 -8.20
N ALA A 286 5.90 8.75 -7.94
CA ALA A 286 5.33 7.44 -7.66
C ALA A 286 5.28 7.24 -6.15
N VAL A 287 4.09 7.29 -5.54
CA VAL A 287 3.91 7.12 -4.10
C VAL A 287 3.38 5.72 -3.81
N GLY A 288 4.17 4.93 -3.09
CA GLY A 288 3.83 3.54 -2.79
C GLY A 288 5.08 2.65 -2.65
N PRO A 289 4.91 1.31 -2.71
CA PRO A 289 3.64 0.64 -2.96
C PRO A 289 2.67 0.74 -1.77
N VAL A 290 1.43 1.09 -2.05
CA VAL A 290 0.33 0.99 -1.09
C VAL A 290 -0.19 -0.44 -1.13
N LEU A 291 -0.09 -1.16 -0.02
CA LEU A 291 -0.59 -2.54 0.07
C LEU A 291 -2.11 -2.56 0.20
N GLN A 292 -2.73 -3.39 -0.60
CA GLN A 292 -4.18 -3.53 -0.72
C GLN A 292 -4.63 -4.91 -0.26
N GLY A 293 -5.85 -4.98 0.27
CA GLY A 293 -6.48 -6.26 0.61
C GLY A 293 -6.12 -6.82 1.99
N LEU A 294 -5.21 -6.21 2.75
CA LEU A 294 -4.91 -6.60 4.14
C LEU A 294 -6.06 -6.22 5.08
N ASN A 295 -6.25 -7.01 6.14
CA ASN A 295 -7.29 -6.78 7.16
C ASN A 295 -7.01 -5.55 8.04
N LYS A 296 -5.75 -5.15 8.17
CA LYS A 296 -5.28 -3.89 8.77
C LYS A 296 -4.11 -3.35 7.95
N PRO A 297 -3.90 -2.03 7.88
CA PRO A 297 -2.92 -1.45 6.98
C PRO A 297 -1.49 -1.70 7.45
N VAL A 298 -0.71 -2.27 6.56
CA VAL A 298 0.74 -2.40 6.65
C VAL A 298 1.29 -2.02 5.29
N ASN A 299 2.18 -1.05 5.22
CA ASN A 299 2.75 -0.58 3.96
C ASN A 299 4.28 -0.69 3.96
N ASP A 300 4.84 -0.88 2.76
CA ASP A 300 6.25 -1.11 2.52
C ASP A 300 6.89 0.08 1.80
N LEU A 301 8.03 0.54 2.32
CA LEU A 301 8.85 1.58 1.70
C LEU A 301 9.84 0.96 0.72
N SER A 302 10.27 1.73 -0.26
CA SER A 302 11.49 1.42 -0.99
C SER A 302 12.71 1.71 -0.12
N ARG A 303 13.74 0.87 -0.16
CA ARG A 303 15.03 1.16 0.51
C ARG A 303 15.71 2.43 -0.02
N GLY A 304 15.33 2.89 -1.20
CA GLY A 304 15.73 4.17 -1.77
C GLY A 304 14.81 5.35 -1.42
N CYS A 305 13.87 5.19 -0.49
CA CYS A 305 12.97 6.26 -0.04
C CYS A 305 13.72 7.41 0.64
N ASN A 306 13.10 8.57 0.63
CA ASN A 306 13.50 9.73 1.42
C ASN A 306 12.48 10.00 2.53
N ALA A 307 12.71 11.00 3.38
CA ALA A 307 11.81 11.35 4.48
C ALA A 307 10.41 11.81 3.99
N ASP A 308 10.31 12.39 2.80
CA ASP A 308 9.02 12.79 2.21
C ASP A 308 8.18 11.56 1.81
N ASP A 309 8.83 10.51 1.31
CA ASP A 309 8.17 9.24 0.99
C ASP A 309 7.64 8.56 2.26
N VAL A 310 8.43 8.54 3.34
CA VAL A 310 8.00 8.03 4.65
C VAL A 310 6.80 8.82 5.17
N PHE A 311 6.86 10.14 5.15
CA PHE A 311 5.78 11.02 5.56
C PHE A 311 4.48 10.73 4.80
N LYS A 312 4.56 10.70 3.47
CA LYS A 312 3.41 10.43 2.59
C LYS A 312 2.79 9.05 2.82
N LEU A 313 3.64 8.01 2.93
CA LEU A 313 3.15 6.66 3.14
C LEU A 313 2.54 6.49 4.55
N THR A 314 3.04 7.20 5.56
CA THR A 314 2.44 7.23 6.89
C THR A 314 1.04 7.84 6.86
N LEU A 315 0.84 8.94 6.13
CA LEU A 315 -0.50 9.53 5.94
C LEU A 315 -1.47 8.58 5.22
N ILE A 316 -0.99 7.90 4.19
CA ILE A 316 -1.78 6.91 3.45
C ILE A 316 -2.18 5.75 4.38
N THR A 317 -1.24 5.26 5.18
CA THR A 317 -1.49 4.17 6.14
C THR A 317 -2.51 4.59 7.20
N ALA A 318 -2.40 5.82 7.71
CA ALA A 318 -3.37 6.39 8.64
C ALA A 318 -4.77 6.52 8.00
N ALA A 319 -4.85 6.99 6.75
CA ALA A 319 -6.11 7.07 6.03
C ALA A 319 -6.75 5.69 5.81
N GLN A 320 -5.95 4.68 5.43
CA GLN A 320 -6.43 3.29 5.33
C GLN A 320 -6.96 2.76 6.67
N ALA A 321 -6.36 3.14 7.79
CA ALA A 321 -6.77 2.69 9.13
C ALA A 321 -8.09 3.29 9.59
N VAL A 322 -8.38 4.55 9.22
CA VAL A 322 -9.62 5.22 9.64
C VAL A 322 -10.81 4.97 8.71
N GLU A 323 -10.59 4.42 7.52
CA GLU A 323 -11.64 4.02 6.58
C GLU A 323 -12.11 2.56 6.79
N GLN A 324 -11.43 1.78 7.62
CA GLN A 324 -11.77 0.38 7.96
C GLN A 324 -12.68 0.32 9.18
#